data_2dfb3b75954f844d4e1c821c31e16282
#
_entry.id   2dfb3b75954f844d4e1c821c31e16282
#
_cell.length_a   1.000
_cell.length_b   1.000
_cell.length_c   1.000
_cell.angle_alpha   90.00
_cell.angle_beta   90.00
_cell.angle_gamma   90.00
#
_symmetry.space_group_name_H-M   'P 1'
#
loop_
_entity.id
_entity.type
_entity.pdbx_description
1 polymer ?
#
loop_
_entity_poly.entity_id
_entity_poly.type
_entity_poly.pdbx_seq_one_letter_code
_entity_poly.pdbx_strand_id
1 'polypeptide(L)'
;MGTTYTIFGAGPAGLYTAWRLVTGGKAVAGDSVELIEWGDYAFDGPGSGSRLPAGRIVTHFCDDDPTQSYVEAGGMRFIEWDGTQGHQLVTLTIGKLGLTPKVVPFNTTTDPLLYLRGEHIYQKNLATQHAPYNTPGNNAAPAATLFANISNLITGVPAPSTRAAQCAFYGDGTLPSTFNSFVYAPGSTAGNIGYWNIFYDQAGNEGYEYASDAGGYTSNVINWNAANAAVYNSEFAPGGQFKTVQGGYSQVFVQLFQQTRAAAQAAGVGFALQANTRLHSIWLAEGEISYRLASAADPFKGGATLTTPNAFLAMPPASLDLVAEATRYADLPDGTLDIMNQRPVQLYMDGVIRQPSMRVMLFFDSPWWETCPYPPDLTSDGLPNTFGPTITDLPLRQVYYFGDNSDGNPNPAYGVLASYDDMQYVQFWQELELHVDERRTIPLEEDYQVLHAPAPANETMIRMVLLELAKVHYGDPNDAYKIPYPVSAVYNDFSFNPFGAGYHAWAAHYDICDVMQRIRQPTGLVDGAPAANLFIIGEAYSNDQAWVEGAFCTAESVLVDYYGMTTIADTTNYPLICACK
;
A
#
# COMPACT_ATOMS: atom_id res chain seq x y z
N MET A 1 24.54 -27.59 13.45
CA MET A 1 23.34 -26.84 13.86
C MET A 1 22.70 -26.33 12.56
N GLY A 2 21.39 -26.31 12.50
CA GLY A 2 20.69 -25.74 11.36
C GLY A 2 20.84 -24.22 11.28
N THR A 3 20.54 -23.65 10.13
CA THR A 3 20.55 -22.20 9.89
C THR A 3 19.23 -21.58 10.32
N THR A 4 19.27 -20.40 10.94
CA THR A 4 18.06 -19.62 11.27
C THR A 4 17.89 -18.48 10.25
N TYR A 5 16.66 -18.30 9.78
CA TYR A 5 16.20 -17.19 8.97
C TYR A 5 15.18 -16.39 9.79
N THR A 6 15.57 -15.22 10.26
CA THR A 6 14.70 -14.35 11.07
C THR A 6 14.10 -13.26 10.21
N ILE A 7 12.77 -13.19 10.15
CA ILE A 7 12.02 -12.26 9.32
C ILE A 7 11.22 -11.35 10.25
N PHE A 8 11.51 -10.06 10.21
CA PHE A 8 10.84 -9.05 11.03
C PHE A 8 9.72 -8.39 10.20
N GLY A 9 8.50 -8.76 10.51
CA GLY A 9 7.25 -8.37 9.83
C GLY A 9 6.59 -9.55 9.12
N ALA A 10 5.31 -9.81 9.42
CA ALA A 10 4.48 -10.82 8.76
C ALA A 10 3.50 -10.19 7.74
N GLY A 11 3.88 -9.07 7.14
CA GLY A 11 3.22 -8.51 5.97
C GLY A 11 3.54 -9.27 4.68
N PRO A 12 3.09 -8.77 3.50
CA PRO A 12 3.30 -9.43 2.21
C PRO A 12 4.73 -9.87 1.95
N ALA A 13 5.72 -8.99 2.14
CA ALA A 13 7.13 -9.32 1.90
C ALA A 13 7.65 -10.43 2.82
N GLY A 14 7.32 -10.36 4.12
CA GLY A 14 7.78 -11.36 5.09
C GLY A 14 7.18 -12.74 4.87
N LEU A 15 5.86 -12.80 4.65
CA LEU A 15 5.17 -14.06 4.36
C LEU A 15 5.64 -14.69 3.05
N TYR A 16 5.84 -13.87 2.02
CA TYR A 16 6.38 -14.34 0.75
C TYR A 16 7.80 -14.89 0.91
N THR A 17 8.66 -14.20 1.65
CA THR A 17 10.03 -14.66 1.93
C THR A 17 10.03 -16.01 2.65
N ALA A 18 9.24 -16.15 3.72
CA ALA A 18 9.11 -17.41 4.44
C ALA A 18 8.63 -18.54 3.54
N TRP A 19 7.59 -18.29 2.74
CA TRP A 19 7.05 -19.27 1.80
C TRP A 19 8.09 -19.70 0.76
N ARG A 20 8.84 -18.75 0.17
CA ARG A 20 9.87 -19.04 -0.81
C ARG A 20 11.05 -19.81 -0.21
N LEU A 21 11.53 -19.43 0.98
CA LEU A 21 12.63 -20.15 1.67
C LEU A 21 12.30 -21.62 1.88
N VAL A 22 11.08 -21.91 2.31
CA VAL A 22 10.64 -23.28 2.62
C VAL A 22 10.30 -24.04 1.33
N THR A 23 9.38 -23.51 0.49
CA THR A 23 8.90 -24.23 -0.71
C THR A 23 9.91 -24.26 -1.84
N GLY A 24 10.84 -23.32 -1.89
CA GLY A 24 11.95 -23.28 -2.83
C GLY A 24 13.15 -24.13 -2.41
N GLY A 25 13.07 -24.79 -1.25
CA GLY A 25 14.09 -25.73 -0.76
C GLY A 25 15.39 -25.07 -0.30
N LYS A 26 15.39 -23.78 0.02
CA LYS A 26 16.55 -23.10 0.59
C LYS A 26 16.71 -23.43 2.08
N ALA A 27 15.60 -23.39 2.84
CA ALA A 27 15.56 -23.94 4.19
C ALA A 27 15.39 -25.46 4.11
N VAL A 28 16.25 -26.20 4.79
CA VAL A 28 16.31 -27.66 4.79
C VAL A 28 16.08 -28.22 6.18
N ALA A 29 15.95 -29.53 6.30
CA ALA A 29 15.71 -30.20 7.58
C ALA A 29 16.74 -29.80 8.65
N GLY A 30 16.25 -29.33 9.78
CA GLY A 30 17.04 -28.82 10.89
C GLY A 30 17.28 -27.31 10.87
N ASP A 31 16.93 -26.60 9.79
CA ASP A 31 16.88 -25.14 9.75
C ASP A 31 15.61 -24.61 10.41
N SER A 32 15.57 -23.30 10.71
CA SER A 32 14.39 -22.61 11.22
C SER A 32 14.09 -21.33 10.42
N VAL A 33 12.81 -21.06 10.23
CA VAL A 33 12.27 -19.81 9.67
C VAL A 33 11.35 -19.20 10.72
N GLU A 34 11.70 -18.03 11.19
CA GLU A 34 11.02 -17.34 12.29
C GLU A 34 10.45 -16.02 11.81
N LEU A 35 9.13 -15.86 11.89
CA LEU A 35 8.42 -14.61 11.66
C LEU A 35 8.22 -13.91 13.01
N ILE A 36 8.62 -12.65 13.10
CA ILE A 36 8.42 -11.79 14.27
C ILE A 36 7.52 -10.65 13.82
N GLU A 37 6.35 -10.52 14.45
CA GLU A 37 5.31 -9.58 14.04
C GLU A 37 4.85 -8.74 15.23
N TRP A 38 4.77 -7.43 15.00
CA TRP A 38 4.30 -6.51 16.03
C TRP A 38 2.80 -6.66 16.29
N GLY A 39 2.01 -6.88 15.25
CA GLY A 39 0.57 -7.10 15.35
C GLY A 39 0.20 -8.44 15.97
N ASP A 40 -1.05 -8.51 16.43
CA ASP A 40 -1.68 -9.73 16.91
C ASP A 40 -2.28 -10.50 15.72
N TYR A 41 -1.41 -11.09 14.91
CA TYR A 41 -1.84 -11.81 13.72
C TYR A 41 -2.05 -13.28 13.99
N ALA A 42 -3.21 -13.81 13.54
CA ALA A 42 -3.50 -15.23 13.53
C ALA A 42 -3.93 -15.63 12.11
N PHE A 43 -3.12 -16.44 11.44
CA PHE A 43 -3.38 -16.89 10.06
C PHE A 43 -4.12 -18.25 10.01
N ASP A 44 -4.97 -18.54 10.99
CA ASP A 44 -5.68 -19.82 11.08
C ASP A 44 -6.93 -19.90 10.18
N GLY A 45 -7.24 -18.83 9.47
CA GLY A 45 -8.33 -18.73 8.50
C GLY A 45 -9.58 -18.02 9.03
N PRO A 46 -10.58 -17.83 8.16
CA PRO A 46 -11.83 -17.20 8.55
C PRO A 46 -12.49 -18.00 9.67
N GLY A 47 -12.81 -17.35 10.77
CA GLY A 47 -13.47 -17.96 11.93
C GLY A 47 -12.61 -18.11 13.19
N SER A 48 -11.29 -17.87 13.14
CA SER A 48 -10.44 -17.85 14.34
C SER A 48 -10.37 -16.47 15.02
N GLY A 49 -11.23 -15.56 14.62
CA GLY A 49 -11.30 -14.13 14.96
C GLY A 49 -11.23 -13.35 13.66
N SER A 50 -12.27 -12.87 13.29
CA SER A 50 -12.79 -11.89 12.36
C SER A 50 -11.88 -11.01 11.53
N ARG A 51 -10.61 -10.89 11.85
CA ARG A 51 -9.65 -10.00 11.19
C ARG A 51 -8.58 -10.84 10.50
N LEU A 52 -8.38 -10.58 9.21
CA LEU A 52 -7.34 -11.23 8.42
C LEU A 52 -6.31 -10.18 7.95
N PRO A 53 -5.48 -9.64 8.88
CA PRO A 53 -4.45 -8.71 8.49
C PRO A 53 -3.20 -9.42 8.02
N ALA A 54 -2.52 -8.80 7.06
CA ALA A 54 -1.13 -9.07 6.73
C ALA A 54 -0.45 -7.73 6.44
N GLY A 55 0.01 -7.06 7.48
CA GLY A 55 0.51 -5.70 7.41
C GLY A 55 -0.61 -4.74 6.96
N ARG A 56 -0.44 -4.10 5.80
CA ARG A 56 -1.42 -3.17 5.21
C ARG A 56 -2.44 -3.83 4.28
N ILE A 57 -2.54 -5.14 4.28
CA ILE A 57 -3.63 -5.89 3.62
C ILE A 57 -4.57 -6.36 4.72
N VAL A 58 -5.77 -5.80 4.73
CA VAL A 58 -6.75 -6.05 5.80
C VAL A 58 -8.13 -6.19 5.19
N THR A 59 -8.72 -7.37 5.31
CA THR A 59 -10.12 -7.63 4.99
C THR A 59 -10.91 -7.59 6.30
N HIS A 60 -11.93 -6.75 6.37
CA HIS A 60 -12.78 -6.60 7.54
C HIS A 60 -14.21 -7.03 7.23
N PHE A 61 -14.71 -8.01 7.97
CA PHE A 61 -16.09 -8.50 7.87
C PHE A 61 -17.01 -7.73 8.83
N CYS A 62 -18.26 -7.51 8.43
CA CYS A 62 -19.25 -6.88 9.30
C CYS A 62 -19.35 -7.62 10.64
N ASP A 63 -19.28 -6.87 11.74
CA ASP A 63 -19.29 -7.40 13.11
C ASP A 63 -18.29 -8.53 13.36
N ASP A 64 -17.20 -8.52 12.59
CA ASP A 64 -16.20 -9.55 12.67
C ASP A 64 -16.75 -10.98 12.35
N ASP A 65 -17.86 -11.11 11.69
CA ASP A 65 -18.45 -12.39 11.29
C ASP A 65 -18.04 -12.74 9.84
N PRO A 66 -17.22 -13.77 9.61
CA PRO A 66 -16.77 -14.16 8.28
C PRO A 66 -17.88 -14.71 7.37
N THR A 67 -19.09 -14.89 7.86
CA THR A 67 -20.27 -15.22 7.06
C THR A 67 -20.99 -14.00 6.52
N GLN A 68 -20.63 -12.81 7.00
CA GLN A 68 -21.15 -11.53 6.57
C GLN A 68 -20.36 -10.95 5.39
N SER A 69 -20.86 -9.86 4.83
CA SER A 69 -20.13 -9.08 3.84
C SER A 69 -18.89 -8.40 4.43
N TYR A 70 -17.92 -8.17 3.58
CA TYR A 70 -16.66 -7.53 3.98
C TYR A 70 -16.38 -6.26 3.17
N VAL A 71 -15.50 -5.44 3.70
CA VAL A 71 -14.85 -4.31 3.02
C VAL A 71 -13.34 -4.44 3.20
N GLU A 72 -12.58 -4.05 2.19
CA GLU A 72 -11.13 -4.00 2.27
C GLU A 72 -10.69 -2.75 3.03
N ALA A 73 -10.26 -2.94 4.27
CA ALA A 73 -9.72 -1.89 5.11
C ALA A 73 -8.24 -1.56 4.79
N GLY A 74 -7.62 -2.34 3.93
CA GLY A 74 -6.25 -2.21 3.44
C GLY A 74 -6.15 -2.33 1.92
N GLY A 75 -5.03 -2.85 1.40
CA GLY A 75 -4.88 -3.15 -0.03
C GLY A 75 -5.98 -4.09 -0.51
N MET A 76 -6.61 -3.80 -1.64
CA MET A 76 -7.87 -4.43 -2.05
C MET A 76 -7.82 -5.15 -3.40
N ARG A 77 -6.79 -4.93 -4.23
CA ARG A 77 -6.78 -5.38 -5.62
C ARG A 77 -5.37 -5.51 -6.19
N PHE A 78 -5.27 -6.15 -7.32
CA PHE A 78 -4.05 -6.27 -8.11
C PHE A 78 -4.37 -6.19 -9.61
N ILE A 79 -3.35 -5.98 -10.44
CA ILE A 79 -3.45 -6.06 -11.91
C ILE A 79 -2.99 -7.46 -12.32
N GLU A 80 -3.87 -8.25 -12.91
CA GLU A 80 -3.53 -9.60 -13.35
C GLU A 80 -2.46 -9.54 -14.46
N TRP A 81 -1.44 -10.39 -14.35
CA TRP A 81 -0.39 -10.50 -15.37
C TRP A 81 -0.94 -11.12 -16.66
N ASP A 82 -0.84 -10.39 -17.76
CA ASP A 82 -1.31 -10.81 -19.09
C ASP A 82 -0.24 -11.45 -19.98
N GLY A 83 1.00 -11.61 -19.47
CA GLY A 83 2.18 -12.05 -20.20
C GLY A 83 3.14 -10.91 -20.56
N THR A 84 2.74 -9.66 -20.43
CA THR A 84 3.54 -8.47 -20.75
C THR A 84 3.46 -7.37 -19.71
N GLN A 85 2.28 -7.18 -19.11
CA GLN A 85 1.98 -6.12 -18.14
C GLN A 85 1.22 -6.69 -16.93
N GLY A 86 1.23 -5.95 -15.84
CA GLY A 86 0.57 -6.32 -14.60
C GLY A 86 1.53 -6.87 -13.53
N HIS A 87 0.96 -7.48 -12.51
CA HIS A 87 1.66 -7.97 -11.32
C HIS A 87 2.02 -9.45 -11.48
N GLN A 88 3.21 -9.71 -12.00
CA GLN A 88 3.62 -11.07 -12.37
C GLN A 88 3.76 -11.97 -11.15
N LEU A 89 4.47 -11.54 -10.10
CA LEU A 89 4.70 -12.36 -8.91
C LEU A 89 3.42 -12.59 -8.11
N VAL A 90 2.55 -11.59 -8.02
CA VAL A 90 1.25 -11.75 -7.36
C VAL A 90 0.40 -12.79 -8.09
N THR A 91 0.28 -12.66 -9.42
CA THR A 91 -0.50 -13.60 -10.25
C THR A 91 0.03 -15.02 -10.15
N LEU A 92 1.35 -15.20 -10.29
CA LEU A 92 2.00 -16.50 -10.20
C LEU A 92 1.87 -17.12 -8.79
N THR A 93 1.99 -16.31 -7.75
CA THR A 93 1.84 -16.75 -6.36
C THR A 93 0.41 -17.22 -6.10
N ILE A 94 -0.61 -16.45 -6.51
CA ILE A 94 -2.03 -16.83 -6.41
C ILE A 94 -2.25 -18.19 -7.11
N GLY A 95 -1.65 -18.39 -8.28
CA GLY A 95 -1.71 -19.67 -8.99
C GLY A 95 -1.08 -20.83 -8.22
N LYS A 96 0.11 -20.61 -7.65
CA LYS A 96 0.81 -21.63 -6.85
C LYS A 96 0.09 -21.96 -5.54
N LEU A 97 -0.66 -21.00 -4.98
CA LEU A 97 -1.49 -21.19 -3.80
C LEU A 97 -2.81 -21.90 -4.11
N GLY A 98 -3.15 -22.16 -5.39
CA GLY A 98 -4.39 -22.77 -5.79
C GLY A 98 -5.61 -21.83 -5.69
N LEU A 99 -5.39 -20.53 -5.62
CA LEU A 99 -6.45 -19.52 -5.47
C LEU A 99 -6.98 -18.98 -6.80
N THR A 100 -6.43 -19.38 -7.96
CA THR A 100 -6.92 -18.95 -9.28
C THR A 100 -8.44 -19.07 -9.45
N PRO A 101 -9.11 -20.15 -9.00
CA PRO A 101 -10.57 -20.25 -9.11
C PRO A 101 -11.37 -19.23 -8.27
N LYS A 102 -10.71 -18.58 -7.31
CA LYS A 102 -11.30 -17.54 -6.47
C LYS A 102 -10.97 -16.12 -6.95
N VAL A 103 -10.16 -15.97 -7.99
CA VAL A 103 -9.87 -14.66 -8.58
C VAL A 103 -11.12 -14.15 -9.28
N VAL A 104 -11.55 -12.96 -8.90
CA VAL A 104 -12.74 -12.29 -9.45
C VAL A 104 -12.36 -10.88 -9.91
N PRO A 105 -13.10 -10.31 -10.87
CA PRO A 105 -12.93 -8.92 -11.24
C PRO A 105 -13.14 -7.98 -10.04
N PHE A 106 -12.31 -6.93 -9.96
CA PHE A 106 -12.55 -5.76 -9.13
C PHE A 106 -12.76 -4.58 -10.09
N ASN A 107 -13.96 -4.49 -10.64
CA ASN A 107 -14.24 -3.52 -11.68
C ASN A 107 -14.50 -2.14 -11.07
N THR A 108 -13.89 -1.12 -11.68
CA THR A 108 -14.23 0.28 -11.43
C THR A 108 -15.19 0.74 -12.52
N THR A 109 -16.13 1.62 -12.17
CA THR A 109 -17.03 2.20 -13.17
C THR A 109 -16.26 3.03 -14.20
N THR A 110 -16.74 3.04 -15.43
CA THR A 110 -16.23 3.93 -16.49
C THR A 110 -16.90 5.31 -16.47
N ASP A 111 -17.99 5.46 -15.71
CA ASP A 111 -18.78 6.70 -15.58
C ASP A 111 -18.97 7.10 -14.10
N PRO A 112 -17.89 7.36 -13.34
CA PRO A 112 -18.02 7.71 -11.93
C PRO A 112 -18.89 8.96 -11.75
N LEU A 113 -19.70 8.96 -10.67
CA LEU A 113 -20.29 10.16 -10.14
C LEU A 113 -19.17 11.02 -9.54
N LEU A 114 -19.06 12.25 -10.02
CA LEU A 114 -18.15 13.27 -9.50
C LEU A 114 -18.98 14.28 -8.70
N TYR A 115 -18.60 14.54 -7.45
CA TYR A 115 -19.12 15.65 -6.66
C TYR A 115 -17.98 16.63 -6.42
N LEU A 116 -18.00 17.73 -7.20
CA LEU A 116 -16.88 18.66 -7.27
C LEU A 116 -17.38 20.09 -7.10
N ARG A 117 -16.90 20.81 -6.12
CA ARG A 117 -17.28 22.20 -5.77
C ARG A 117 -18.81 22.39 -5.70
N GLY A 118 -19.52 21.36 -5.18
CA GLY A 118 -20.97 21.37 -5.04
C GLY A 118 -21.76 20.93 -6.27
N GLU A 119 -21.10 20.58 -7.36
CA GLU A 119 -21.73 20.14 -8.60
C GLU A 119 -21.73 18.62 -8.73
N HIS A 120 -22.85 18.03 -9.17
CA HIS A 120 -22.99 16.61 -9.47
C HIS A 120 -22.81 16.38 -10.97
N ILE A 121 -21.77 15.63 -11.34
CA ILE A 121 -21.43 15.38 -12.74
C ILE A 121 -21.11 13.90 -12.92
N TYR A 122 -21.82 13.18 -13.79
CA TYR A 122 -21.33 11.89 -14.26
C TYR A 122 -20.23 12.12 -15.30
N GLN A 123 -19.15 11.37 -15.22
CA GLN A 123 -17.94 11.60 -16.02
C GLN A 123 -18.23 11.68 -17.53
N LYS A 124 -19.18 10.89 -18.05
CA LYS A 124 -19.62 10.93 -19.46
C LYS A 124 -20.17 12.28 -19.90
N ASN A 125 -20.65 13.09 -18.96
CA ASN A 125 -21.25 14.40 -19.23
C ASN A 125 -20.23 15.55 -19.18
N LEU A 126 -18.97 15.31 -18.84
CA LEU A 126 -17.94 16.36 -18.72
C LEU A 126 -17.79 17.20 -19.99
N ALA A 127 -17.92 16.59 -21.16
CA ALA A 127 -17.82 17.31 -22.43
C ALA A 127 -18.89 18.44 -22.61
N THR A 128 -20.01 18.32 -21.90
CA THR A 128 -21.14 19.26 -21.99
C THR A 128 -21.36 20.07 -20.72
N GLN A 129 -21.15 19.47 -19.55
CA GLN A 129 -21.37 20.13 -18.25
C GLN A 129 -20.12 20.85 -17.75
N HIS A 130 -18.94 20.37 -18.10
CA HIS A 130 -17.63 20.81 -17.66
C HIS A 130 -17.48 20.71 -16.11
N ALA A 131 -16.34 20.32 -15.64
CA ALA A 131 -16.04 20.40 -14.22
C ALA A 131 -15.85 21.88 -13.79
N PRO A 132 -16.24 22.26 -12.56
CA PRO A 132 -16.27 23.65 -12.09
C PRO A 132 -14.86 24.19 -11.74
N TYR A 133 -13.90 24.00 -12.64
CA TYR A 133 -12.52 24.49 -12.52
C TYR A 133 -12.17 25.36 -13.72
N ASN A 134 -11.48 26.46 -13.45
CA ASN A 134 -11.07 27.39 -14.51
C ASN A 134 -9.81 26.86 -15.24
N THR A 135 -9.97 25.73 -15.89
CA THR A 135 -8.91 25.09 -16.70
C THR A 135 -9.48 24.71 -18.09
N PRO A 136 -9.62 25.70 -18.99
CA PRO A 136 -10.26 25.49 -20.28
C PRO A 136 -9.63 24.36 -21.10
N GLY A 137 -10.47 23.48 -21.63
CA GLY A 137 -10.05 22.30 -22.37
C GLY A 137 -9.76 21.06 -21.48
N ASN A 138 -9.24 21.24 -20.26
CA ASN A 138 -9.00 20.12 -19.36
C ASN A 138 -10.26 19.72 -18.57
N ASN A 139 -11.08 20.68 -18.15
CA ASN A 139 -12.30 20.45 -17.38
C ASN A 139 -13.47 19.83 -18.18
N ALA A 140 -13.30 19.67 -19.48
CA ALA A 140 -14.26 19.00 -20.38
C ALA A 140 -13.93 17.50 -20.60
N ALA A 141 -12.88 16.99 -19.97
CA ALA A 141 -12.41 15.61 -20.09
C ALA A 141 -12.09 15.03 -18.69
N PRO A 142 -12.11 13.70 -18.52
CA PRO A 142 -11.70 13.07 -17.27
C PRO A 142 -10.31 13.51 -16.79
N ALA A 143 -10.09 13.61 -15.48
CA ALA A 143 -8.79 13.97 -14.90
C ALA A 143 -7.65 13.04 -15.39
N ALA A 144 -7.95 11.76 -15.64
CA ALA A 144 -7.01 10.82 -16.23
C ALA A 144 -6.43 11.28 -17.59
N THR A 145 -7.18 12.06 -18.37
CA THR A 145 -6.68 12.66 -19.61
C THR A 145 -5.60 13.71 -19.33
N LEU A 146 -5.77 14.51 -18.28
CA LEU A 146 -4.77 15.49 -17.87
C LEU A 146 -3.51 14.80 -17.36
N PHE A 147 -3.65 13.74 -16.54
CA PHE A 147 -2.52 12.91 -16.10
C PHE A 147 -1.76 12.32 -17.30
N ALA A 148 -2.47 11.73 -18.25
CA ALA A 148 -1.84 11.15 -19.44
C ALA A 148 -1.12 12.22 -20.29
N ASN A 149 -1.67 13.41 -20.42
CA ASN A 149 -1.04 14.52 -21.13
C ASN A 149 0.27 14.95 -20.45
N ILE A 150 0.27 15.12 -19.12
CA ILE A 150 1.48 15.48 -18.37
C ILE A 150 2.51 14.35 -18.43
N SER A 151 2.10 13.09 -18.28
CA SER A 151 2.99 11.93 -18.43
C SER A 151 3.66 11.90 -19.81
N ASN A 152 2.89 12.13 -20.87
CA ASN A 152 3.41 12.17 -22.24
C ASN A 152 4.38 13.35 -22.47
N LEU A 153 4.16 14.48 -21.81
CA LEU A 153 5.09 15.62 -21.86
C LEU A 153 6.44 15.27 -21.19
N ILE A 154 6.42 14.46 -20.13
CA ILE A 154 7.61 14.07 -19.39
C ILE A 154 8.37 12.93 -20.10
N THR A 155 7.65 11.89 -20.54
CA THR A 155 8.28 10.66 -21.09
C THR A 155 8.53 10.72 -22.59
N GLY A 156 7.90 11.64 -23.27
CA GLY A 156 7.71 11.55 -24.71
C GLY A 156 6.60 10.54 -25.08
N VAL A 157 6.31 10.38 -26.34
CA VAL A 157 5.25 9.47 -26.81
C VAL A 157 5.88 8.35 -27.64
N PRO A 158 5.55 7.09 -27.34
CA PRO A 158 4.76 6.55 -26.24
C PRO A 158 5.50 6.49 -24.91
N ALA A 159 4.75 6.55 -23.79
CA ALA A 159 5.31 6.29 -22.46
C ALA A 159 5.87 4.86 -22.35
N PRO A 160 6.89 4.61 -21.49
CA PRO A 160 7.42 3.27 -21.27
C PRO A 160 6.35 2.29 -20.79
N SER A 161 6.10 1.23 -21.57
CA SER A 161 5.04 0.25 -21.29
C SER A 161 5.55 -1.06 -20.66
N THR A 162 6.83 -1.39 -20.83
CA THR A 162 7.43 -2.57 -20.21
C THR A 162 8.27 -2.17 -19.01
N ARG A 163 8.35 -3.03 -18.00
CA ARG A 163 9.17 -2.75 -16.81
C ARG A 163 10.63 -2.47 -17.16
N ALA A 164 11.22 -3.18 -18.10
CA ALA A 164 12.58 -2.90 -18.55
C ALA A 164 12.74 -1.48 -19.13
N ALA A 165 11.77 -1.02 -19.92
CA ALA A 165 11.77 0.34 -20.45
C ALA A 165 11.50 1.39 -19.35
N GLN A 166 10.65 1.09 -18.36
CA GLN A 166 10.42 1.94 -17.19
C GLN A 166 11.72 2.10 -16.38
N CYS A 167 12.43 1.00 -16.12
CA CYS A 167 13.73 1.05 -15.43
C CYS A 167 14.76 1.90 -16.19
N ALA A 168 14.83 1.76 -17.52
CA ALA A 168 15.71 2.60 -18.33
C ALA A 168 15.35 4.09 -18.24
N PHE A 169 14.06 4.41 -18.18
CA PHE A 169 13.61 5.79 -18.02
C PHE A 169 13.90 6.35 -16.62
N TYR A 170 13.79 5.53 -15.58
CA TYR A 170 14.14 5.98 -14.21
C TYR A 170 15.63 6.32 -14.07
N GLY A 171 16.53 5.59 -14.74
CA GLY A 171 17.95 5.85 -14.68
C GLY A 171 18.42 7.03 -15.52
N ASP A 172 17.93 7.16 -16.76
CA ASP A 172 18.47 8.12 -17.75
C ASP A 172 17.42 9.02 -18.40
N GLY A 173 16.15 8.90 -17.98
CA GLY A 173 15.04 9.65 -18.57
C GLY A 173 15.25 11.16 -18.46
N THR A 174 15.19 11.84 -19.60
CA THR A 174 15.27 13.30 -19.68
C THR A 174 14.03 13.87 -20.36
N LEU A 175 13.70 15.11 -20.00
CA LEU A 175 12.62 15.83 -20.66
C LEU A 175 12.90 15.93 -22.17
N PRO A 176 11.94 15.60 -23.03
CA PRO A 176 12.12 15.56 -24.48
C PRO A 176 12.41 16.95 -25.06
N SER A 177 12.95 17.00 -26.27
CA SER A 177 13.26 18.26 -26.99
C SER A 177 12.01 19.10 -27.27
N THR A 178 10.83 18.51 -27.21
CA THR A 178 9.53 19.17 -27.39
C THR A 178 8.96 19.73 -26.10
N PHE A 179 9.60 19.47 -24.95
CA PHE A 179 9.15 19.99 -23.66
C PHE A 179 9.30 21.53 -23.66
N ASN A 180 8.23 22.23 -23.38
CA ASN A 180 8.20 23.68 -23.38
C ASN A 180 7.84 24.22 -22.00
N SER A 181 8.78 24.86 -21.35
CA SER A 181 8.65 25.44 -20.01
C SER A 181 9.61 26.61 -19.85
N PHE A 182 9.23 27.58 -19.03
CA PHE A 182 10.14 28.65 -18.57
C PHE A 182 11.10 28.19 -17.47
N VAL A 183 10.76 27.08 -16.79
CA VAL A 183 11.49 26.62 -15.59
C VAL A 183 12.43 25.47 -15.94
N TYR A 184 11.97 24.52 -16.75
CA TYR A 184 12.69 23.28 -17.04
C TYR A 184 13.09 23.20 -18.51
N ALA A 185 14.38 23.08 -18.76
CA ALA A 185 14.88 22.94 -20.13
C ALA A 185 14.72 21.51 -20.66
N PRO A 186 14.50 21.34 -21.99
CA PRO A 186 14.68 20.04 -22.63
C PRO A 186 16.04 19.43 -22.29
N GLY A 187 16.08 18.11 -22.08
CA GLY A 187 17.29 17.40 -21.64
C GLY A 187 17.55 17.41 -20.13
N SER A 188 16.73 18.11 -19.33
CA SER A 188 16.79 18.00 -17.86
C SER A 188 16.42 16.59 -17.42
N THR A 189 17.13 16.02 -16.44
CA THR A 189 16.86 14.70 -15.87
C THR A 189 15.50 14.72 -15.17
N ALA A 190 14.55 13.92 -15.65
CA ALA A 190 13.18 13.89 -15.11
C ALA A 190 13.15 13.45 -13.64
N GLY A 191 14.04 12.54 -13.24
CA GLY A 191 14.16 12.08 -11.86
C GLY A 191 14.62 13.15 -10.85
N ASN A 192 15.21 14.24 -11.34
CA ASN A 192 15.63 15.37 -10.49
C ASN A 192 14.53 16.43 -10.30
N ILE A 193 13.35 16.20 -10.81
CA ILE A 193 12.25 17.16 -10.78
C ILE A 193 11.09 16.57 -9.99
N GLY A 194 10.46 17.39 -9.14
CA GLY A 194 9.23 17.02 -8.50
C GLY A 194 8.05 17.05 -9.48
N TYR A 195 7.23 16.03 -9.47
CA TYR A 195 6.08 15.92 -10.37
C TYR A 195 5.11 17.09 -10.21
N TRP A 196 4.84 17.50 -8.99
CA TRP A 196 4.03 18.68 -8.69
C TRP A 196 4.52 19.93 -9.41
N ASN A 197 5.84 20.15 -9.42
CA ASN A 197 6.41 21.34 -10.06
C ASN A 197 6.15 21.37 -11.57
N ILE A 198 6.28 20.22 -12.24
CA ILE A 198 5.91 20.10 -13.67
C ILE A 198 4.41 20.29 -13.85
N PHE A 199 3.60 19.69 -12.97
CA PHE A 199 2.15 19.78 -13.08
C PHE A 199 1.66 21.23 -13.00
N TYR A 200 2.17 22.01 -12.03
CA TYR A 200 1.86 23.44 -11.90
C TYR A 200 2.35 24.26 -13.09
N ASP A 201 3.55 23.98 -13.59
CA ASP A 201 4.13 24.67 -14.74
C ASP A 201 3.27 24.47 -16.01
N GLN A 202 2.72 23.27 -16.21
CA GLN A 202 2.00 22.90 -17.42
C GLN A 202 0.48 23.10 -17.33
N ALA A 203 -0.12 22.90 -16.18
CA ALA A 203 -1.58 22.92 -16.00
C ALA A 203 -2.08 24.11 -15.16
N GLY A 204 -1.19 24.81 -14.46
CA GLY A 204 -1.55 25.88 -13.53
C GLY A 204 -2.30 25.38 -12.30
N ASN A 205 -2.70 26.31 -11.41
CA ASN A 205 -3.37 25.97 -10.16
C ASN A 205 -4.69 25.23 -10.38
N GLU A 206 -5.57 25.75 -11.22
CA GLU A 206 -6.89 25.16 -11.45
C GLU A 206 -6.82 23.77 -12.13
N GLY A 207 -5.81 23.55 -12.97
CA GLY A 207 -5.56 22.23 -13.55
C GLY A 207 -5.03 21.24 -12.51
N TYR A 208 -4.18 21.71 -11.60
CA TYR A 208 -3.72 20.94 -10.46
C TYR A 208 -4.87 20.54 -9.53
N GLU A 209 -5.70 21.50 -9.10
CA GLU A 209 -6.86 21.24 -8.25
C GLU A 209 -7.83 20.24 -8.91
N TYR A 210 -8.11 20.43 -10.22
CA TYR A 210 -8.95 19.49 -10.96
C TYR A 210 -8.38 18.08 -10.97
N ALA A 211 -7.08 17.93 -11.21
CA ALA A 211 -6.44 16.63 -11.22
C ALA A 211 -6.46 15.97 -9.84
N SER A 212 -6.18 16.74 -8.78
CA SER A 212 -6.24 16.28 -7.40
C SER A 212 -7.65 15.81 -7.04
N ASP A 213 -8.67 16.64 -7.29
CA ASP A 213 -10.03 16.39 -6.84
C ASP A 213 -10.72 15.29 -7.67
N ALA A 214 -10.76 15.47 -8.99
CA ALA A 214 -11.40 14.52 -9.89
C ALA A 214 -10.57 13.26 -10.16
N GLY A 215 -9.28 13.26 -9.83
CA GLY A 215 -8.44 12.06 -9.80
C GLY A 215 -8.65 11.19 -8.57
N GLY A 216 -9.26 11.74 -7.52
CA GLY A 216 -9.59 11.04 -6.28
C GLY A 216 -8.42 10.80 -5.32
N TYR A 217 -7.19 11.16 -5.70
CA TYR A 217 -5.99 11.04 -4.87
C TYR A 217 -5.16 12.33 -4.94
N THR A 218 -4.98 12.99 -3.81
CA THR A 218 -4.07 14.14 -3.71
C THR A 218 -2.63 13.71 -3.89
N SER A 219 -2.26 12.54 -3.38
CA SER A 219 -0.91 11.98 -3.49
C SER A 219 -0.43 11.82 -4.94
N ASN A 220 -1.31 11.58 -5.91
CA ASN A 220 -0.93 11.40 -7.32
C ASN A 220 -0.39 12.68 -7.98
N VAL A 221 -0.60 13.83 -7.38
CA VAL A 221 -0.16 15.14 -7.92
C VAL A 221 0.86 15.84 -7.03
N ILE A 222 1.32 15.21 -5.96
CA ILE A 222 2.33 15.79 -5.07
C ILE A 222 3.75 15.61 -5.60
N ASN A 223 4.73 15.91 -4.75
CA ASN A 223 6.14 16.05 -5.11
C ASN A 223 6.87 14.70 -5.28
N TRP A 224 6.30 13.79 -6.04
CA TRP A 224 6.98 12.58 -6.44
C TRP A 224 8.11 12.87 -7.42
N ASN A 225 9.04 11.96 -7.54
CA ASN A 225 9.98 11.90 -8.66
C ASN A 225 9.21 11.87 -9.98
N ALA A 226 9.44 12.86 -10.85
CA ALA A 226 8.62 13.03 -12.05
C ALA A 226 8.77 11.87 -13.05
N ALA A 227 9.93 11.22 -13.10
CA ALA A 227 10.10 10.04 -13.95
C ALA A 227 9.22 8.88 -13.47
N ASN A 228 9.20 8.65 -12.14
CA ASN A 228 8.35 7.61 -11.56
C ASN A 228 6.86 7.94 -11.69
N ALA A 229 6.45 9.16 -11.30
CA ALA A 229 5.05 9.58 -11.35
C ALA A 229 4.46 9.51 -12.77
N ALA A 230 5.23 9.89 -13.79
CA ALA A 230 4.78 9.83 -15.18
C ALA A 230 4.50 8.42 -15.67
N VAL A 231 5.29 7.44 -15.20
CA VAL A 231 5.06 6.01 -15.50
C VAL A 231 3.91 5.47 -14.67
N TYR A 232 3.94 5.69 -13.36
CA TYR A 232 2.93 5.19 -12.41
C TYR A 232 1.52 5.64 -12.75
N ASN A 233 1.33 6.93 -13.04
CA ASN A 233 0.01 7.48 -13.37
C ASN A 233 -0.55 6.92 -14.69
N SER A 234 0.28 6.37 -15.57
CA SER A 234 -0.17 5.70 -16.79
C SER A 234 -0.86 4.35 -16.51
N GLU A 235 -0.62 3.73 -15.35
CA GLU A 235 -1.19 2.45 -14.95
C GLU A 235 -2.64 2.58 -14.45
N PHE A 236 -3.07 3.79 -14.07
CA PHE A 236 -4.42 4.09 -13.56
C PHE A 236 -5.36 4.61 -14.64
N ALA A 237 -5.30 4.04 -15.83
CA ALA A 237 -6.27 4.38 -16.89
C ALA A 237 -7.71 4.09 -16.43
N PRO A 238 -8.69 4.94 -16.77
CA PRO A 238 -10.10 4.70 -16.49
C PRO A 238 -10.55 3.34 -17.04
N GLY A 239 -11.33 2.59 -16.26
CA GLY A 239 -11.76 1.24 -16.64
C GLY A 239 -10.66 0.18 -16.54
N GLY A 240 -9.59 0.44 -15.79
CA GLY A 240 -8.51 -0.52 -15.53
C GLY A 240 -9.07 -1.83 -14.96
N GLN A 241 -8.65 -2.95 -15.54
CA GLN A 241 -9.12 -4.27 -15.15
C GLN A 241 -8.33 -4.77 -13.93
N PHE A 242 -8.82 -4.41 -12.76
CA PHE A 242 -8.28 -4.95 -11.52
C PHE A 242 -8.94 -6.28 -11.18
N LYS A 243 -8.23 -7.07 -10.41
CA LYS A 243 -8.69 -8.34 -9.82
C LYS A 243 -8.57 -8.30 -8.30
N THR A 244 -9.37 -9.12 -7.66
CA THR A 244 -9.27 -9.43 -6.24
C THR A 244 -9.55 -10.91 -6.01
N VAL A 245 -9.60 -11.34 -4.75
CA VAL A 245 -9.90 -12.72 -4.38
C VAL A 245 -11.21 -12.76 -3.63
N GLN A 246 -12.11 -13.66 -4.02
CA GLN A 246 -13.38 -13.88 -3.34
C GLN A 246 -13.14 -14.24 -1.86
N GLY A 247 -13.86 -13.60 -0.95
CA GLY A 247 -13.67 -13.70 0.49
C GLY A 247 -12.57 -12.78 1.02
N GLY A 248 -12.09 -11.83 0.19
CA GLY A 248 -11.14 -10.79 0.55
C GLY A 248 -9.70 -11.07 0.14
N TYR A 249 -8.96 -10.00 -0.13
CA TYR A 249 -7.58 -10.08 -0.62
C TYR A 249 -6.63 -10.69 0.43
N SER A 250 -6.94 -10.57 1.71
CA SER A 250 -6.18 -11.19 2.80
C SER A 250 -6.10 -12.72 2.72
N GLN A 251 -7.00 -13.38 1.96
CA GLN A 251 -6.97 -14.83 1.76
C GLN A 251 -5.66 -15.32 1.13
N VAL A 252 -5.03 -14.51 0.29
CA VAL A 252 -3.72 -14.83 -0.31
C VAL A 252 -2.67 -15.07 0.78
N PHE A 253 -2.66 -14.23 1.79
CA PHE A 253 -1.65 -14.24 2.86
C PHE A 253 -1.92 -15.32 3.90
N VAL A 254 -3.19 -15.58 4.18
CA VAL A 254 -3.60 -16.75 4.98
C VAL A 254 -3.09 -18.04 4.32
N GLN A 255 -3.29 -18.20 3.01
CA GLN A 255 -2.82 -19.36 2.26
C GLN A 255 -1.28 -19.42 2.21
N LEU A 256 -0.59 -18.30 2.03
CA LEU A 256 0.88 -18.25 2.12
C LEU A 256 1.37 -18.81 3.44
N PHE A 257 0.82 -18.33 4.56
CA PHE A 257 1.20 -18.79 5.89
C PHE A 257 0.90 -20.28 6.09
N GLN A 258 -0.31 -20.72 5.77
CA GLN A 258 -0.76 -22.10 5.98
C GLN A 258 0.06 -23.09 5.13
N GLN A 259 0.32 -22.77 3.85
CA GLN A 259 1.15 -23.61 3.00
C GLN A 259 2.61 -23.63 3.44
N THR A 260 3.15 -22.49 3.91
CA THR A 260 4.50 -22.44 4.48
C THR A 260 4.61 -23.37 5.69
N ARG A 261 3.64 -23.29 6.61
CA ARG A 261 3.60 -24.16 7.81
C ARG A 261 3.55 -25.64 7.45
N ALA A 262 2.68 -26.00 6.51
CA ALA A 262 2.56 -27.38 6.07
C ALA A 262 3.82 -27.90 5.35
N ALA A 263 4.41 -27.09 4.47
CA ALA A 263 5.63 -27.43 3.76
C ALA A 263 6.83 -27.53 4.70
N ALA A 264 6.95 -26.63 5.68
CA ALA A 264 8.00 -26.67 6.70
C ALA A 264 7.93 -27.95 7.54
N GLN A 265 6.74 -28.32 8.01
CA GLN A 265 6.52 -29.56 8.73
C GLN A 265 6.92 -30.79 7.89
N ALA A 266 6.54 -30.82 6.61
CA ALA A 266 6.88 -31.93 5.71
C ALA A 266 8.40 -32.00 5.43
N ALA A 267 9.09 -30.87 5.38
CA ALA A 267 10.53 -30.78 5.12
C ALA A 267 11.40 -30.91 6.39
N GLY A 268 10.81 -30.98 7.59
CA GLY A 268 11.55 -31.00 8.85
C GLY A 268 12.23 -29.66 9.18
N VAL A 269 11.69 -28.56 8.66
CA VAL A 269 12.11 -27.18 8.94
C VAL A 269 11.30 -26.64 10.10
N GLY A 270 11.95 -25.99 11.08
CA GLY A 270 11.26 -25.23 12.12
C GLY A 270 10.55 -24.03 11.51
N PHE A 271 9.27 -23.83 11.84
CA PHE A 271 8.53 -22.65 11.41
C PHE A 271 7.70 -22.08 12.56
N ALA A 272 7.92 -20.80 12.88
CA ALA A 272 7.25 -20.15 13.99
C ALA A 272 6.82 -18.72 13.61
N LEU A 273 5.70 -18.28 14.20
CA LEU A 273 5.27 -16.88 14.24
C LEU A 273 5.25 -16.42 15.70
N GLN A 274 6.00 -15.38 15.99
CA GLN A 274 5.97 -14.66 17.25
C GLN A 274 5.23 -13.34 17.05
N ALA A 275 3.93 -13.32 17.30
CA ALA A 275 3.08 -12.14 17.26
C ALA A 275 3.27 -11.28 18.54
N ASN A 276 2.66 -10.08 18.56
CA ASN A 276 2.74 -9.12 19.66
C ASN A 276 4.20 -8.78 20.07
N THR A 277 5.09 -8.80 19.07
CA THR A 277 6.53 -8.62 19.30
C THR A 277 7.15 -7.83 18.18
N ARG A 278 7.85 -6.73 18.52
CA ARG A 278 8.56 -5.91 17.54
C ARG A 278 10.06 -6.09 17.60
N LEU A 279 10.75 -5.88 16.48
CA LEU A 279 12.17 -5.58 16.49
C LEU A 279 12.37 -4.23 17.18
N HIS A 280 13.09 -4.21 18.29
CA HIS A 280 13.42 -2.99 19.02
C HIS A 280 14.67 -2.32 18.46
N SER A 281 15.78 -3.05 18.39
CA SER A 281 17.08 -2.55 17.95
C SER A 281 17.88 -3.64 17.25
N ILE A 282 18.79 -3.23 16.31
CA ILE A 282 19.61 -4.14 15.51
C ILE A 282 20.98 -3.54 15.22
N TRP A 283 22.04 -4.34 15.33
CA TRP A 283 23.42 -3.91 15.08
C TRP A 283 24.29 -5.10 14.63
N LEU A 284 25.50 -4.82 14.18
CA LEU A 284 26.48 -5.85 13.88
C LEU A 284 27.52 -5.93 15.00
N ALA A 285 27.81 -7.14 15.48
CA ALA A 285 28.85 -7.44 16.44
C ALA A 285 29.72 -8.57 15.89
N GLU A 286 31.02 -8.33 15.69
CA GLU A 286 31.98 -9.32 15.18
C GLU A 286 31.52 -10.03 13.87
N GLY A 287 30.73 -9.33 13.04
CA GLY A 287 30.16 -9.86 11.79
C GLY A 287 28.85 -10.63 11.96
N GLU A 288 28.36 -10.81 13.18
CA GLU A 288 27.04 -11.39 13.46
C GLU A 288 25.97 -10.29 13.57
N ILE A 289 24.73 -10.63 13.18
CA ILE A 289 23.58 -9.76 13.36
C ILE A 289 23.03 -9.96 14.77
N SER A 290 23.15 -8.91 15.57
CA SER A 290 22.63 -8.88 16.95
C SER A 290 21.40 -7.99 17.01
N TYR A 291 20.40 -8.37 17.80
CA TYR A 291 19.15 -7.62 17.91
C TYR A 291 18.49 -7.79 19.28
N ARG A 292 17.55 -6.91 19.58
CA ARG A 292 16.66 -7.03 20.75
C ARG A 292 15.22 -6.95 20.28
N LEU A 293 14.36 -7.68 20.96
CA LEU A 293 12.92 -7.64 20.76
C LEU A 293 12.27 -6.87 21.91
N ALA A 294 11.12 -6.26 21.62
CA ALA A 294 10.23 -5.68 22.62
C ALA A 294 8.83 -6.30 22.46
N SER A 295 8.10 -6.46 23.57
CA SER A 295 6.70 -6.87 23.50
C SER A 295 5.81 -5.72 23.00
N ALA A 296 4.65 -6.03 22.44
CA ALA A 296 3.67 -5.00 22.08
C ALA A 296 3.17 -4.24 23.32
N ALA A 297 3.12 -4.86 24.48
CA ALA A 297 2.72 -4.23 25.74
C ALA A 297 3.77 -3.27 26.32
N ASP A 298 5.05 -3.40 25.94
CA ASP A 298 6.13 -2.47 26.32
C ASP A 298 7.08 -2.28 25.12
N PRO A 299 6.64 -1.57 24.07
CA PRO A 299 7.32 -1.51 22.79
C PRO A 299 8.63 -0.68 22.81
N PHE A 300 8.88 0.06 23.89
CA PHE A 300 10.06 0.90 24.05
C PHE A 300 11.18 0.26 24.89
N LYS A 301 10.91 -0.92 25.46
CA LYS A 301 11.89 -1.62 26.30
C LYS A 301 12.46 -2.84 25.58
N GLY A 302 13.68 -2.72 25.10
CA GLY A 302 14.42 -3.83 24.52
C GLY A 302 14.72 -4.93 25.55
N GLY A 303 14.45 -6.17 25.15
CA GLY A 303 14.77 -7.38 25.94
C GLY A 303 16.23 -7.79 25.87
N ALA A 304 16.51 -9.07 26.09
CA ALA A 304 17.84 -9.65 25.97
C ALA A 304 18.36 -9.56 24.53
N THR A 305 19.68 -9.50 24.37
CA THR A 305 20.33 -9.56 23.07
C THR A 305 20.23 -10.97 22.51
N LEU A 306 19.79 -11.07 21.28
CA LEU A 306 19.69 -12.27 20.46
C LEU A 306 20.59 -12.11 19.22
N THR A 307 20.91 -13.20 18.55
CA THR A 307 21.70 -13.19 17.29
C THR A 307 21.03 -14.04 16.24
N THR A 308 21.26 -13.69 14.97
CA THR A 308 20.83 -14.49 13.83
C THR A 308 21.84 -14.38 12.69
N PRO A 309 22.06 -15.46 11.93
CA PRO A 309 22.90 -15.40 10.74
C PRO A 309 22.21 -14.74 9.53
N ASN A 310 20.86 -14.65 9.52
CA ASN A 310 20.10 -14.08 8.42
C ASN A 310 18.92 -13.26 8.98
N ALA A 311 18.85 -11.98 8.63
CA ALA A 311 17.79 -11.07 9.03
C ALA A 311 17.15 -10.39 7.83
N PHE A 312 15.82 -10.46 7.76
CA PHE A 312 15.01 -9.77 6.74
C PHE A 312 14.13 -8.74 7.43
N LEU A 313 14.37 -7.46 7.17
CA LEU A 313 13.57 -6.36 7.68
C LEU A 313 12.41 -6.12 6.71
N ALA A 314 11.32 -6.89 6.88
CA ALA A 314 10.12 -6.85 6.05
C ALA A 314 9.11 -5.82 6.59
N MET A 315 9.56 -4.58 6.76
CA MET A 315 8.81 -3.53 7.43
C MET A 315 8.90 -2.19 6.69
N PRO A 316 7.91 -1.29 6.88
CA PRO A 316 7.90 0.01 6.23
C PRO A 316 8.99 0.96 6.81
N PRO A 317 9.35 2.03 6.07
CA PRO A 317 10.34 3.02 6.52
C PRO A 317 10.10 3.59 7.92
N ALA A 318 8.84 3.84 8.32
CA ALA A 318 8.54 4.31 9.67
C ALA A 318 8.99 3.32 10.76
N SER A 319 8.78 2.02 10.53
CA SER A 319 9.25 0.98 11.46
C SER A 319 10.78 0.86 11.44
N LEU A 320 11.42 1.02 10.27
CA LEU A 320 12.88 1.06 10.17
C LEU A 320 13.48 2.23 10.96
N ASP A 321 12.84 3.41 10.93
CA ASP A 321 13.24 4.58 11.71
C ASP A 321 13.12 4.33 13.21
N LEU A 322 12.04 3.70 13.66
CA LEU A 322 11.88 3.32 15.07
C LEU A 322 12.99 2.37 15.53
N VAL A 323 13.39 1.43 14.68
CA VAL A 323 14.51 0.52 14.97
C VAL A 323 15.83 1.27 14.99
N ALA A 324 16.07 2.16 14.04
CA ALA A 324 17.28 2.99 13.99
C ALA A 324 17.38 3.90 15.22
N GLU A 325 16.30 4.56 15.61
CA GLU A 325 16.25 5.41 16.79
C GLU A 325 16.52 4.61 18.07
N ALA A 326 15.84 3.50 18.25
CA ALA A 326 16.06 2.63 19.42
C ALA A 326 17.49 2.07 19.46
N THR A 327 18.07 1.75 18.29
CA THR A 327 19.47 1.28 18.23
C THR A 327 20.45 2.38 18.62
N ARG A 328 20.23 3.62 18.16
CA ARG A 328 21.08 4.79 18.46
C ARG A 328 21.20 5.05 19.96
N TYR A 329 20.11 4.85 20.70
CA TYR A 329 20.06 5.09 22.13
C TYR A 329 20.24 3.82 22.99
N ALA A 330 20.45 2.68 22.34
CA ALA A 330 20.77 1.45 23.06
C ALA A 330 22.18 1.48 23.62
N ASP A 331 22.35 0.90 24.81
CA ASP A 331 23.68 0.62 25.35
C ASP A 331 24.28 -0.59 24.59
N LEU A 332 25.06 -0.27 23.56
CA LEU A 332 25.68 -1.27 22.70
C LEU A 332 27.09 -1.59 23.18
N PRO A 333 27.54 -2.87 23.10
CA PRO A 333 28.91 -3.24 23.43
C PRO A 333 29.95 -2.51 22.57
N ASP A 334 31.14 -2.30 23.13
CA ASP A 334 32.27 -1.73 22.38
C ASP A 334 32.59 -2.58 21.13
N GLY A 335 32.95 -1.91 20.03
CA GLY A 335 33.31 -2.57 18.78
C GLY A 335 32.12 -3.03 17.93
N THR A 336 30.90 -2.67 18.30
CA THR A 336 29.70 -2.93 17.48
C THR A 336 29.51 -1.82 16.43
N LEU A 337 28.78 -2.16 15.35
CA LEU A 337 28.40 -1.22 14.29
C LEU A 337 26.89 -1.04 14.28
N ASP A 338 26.42 0.15 14.64
CA ASP A 338 25.04 0.58 14.41
C ASP A 338 24.86 0.87 12.91
N ILE A 339 24.42 -0.14 12.17
CA ILE A 339 24.32 -0.08 10.71
C ILE A 339 23.19 0.83 10.24
N MET A 340 22.07 0.85 10.94
CA MET A 340 20.89 1.61 10.53
C MET A 340 21.09 3.13 10.64
N ASN A 341 21.95 3.59 11.53
CA ASN A 341 22.28 5.01 11.72
C ASN A 341 23.51 5.47 10.94
N GLN A 342 24.09 4.63 10.10
CA GLN A 342 25.16 5.09 9.21
C GLN A 342 24.59 6.05 8.16
N ARG A 343 25.29 7.18 7.94
CA ARG A 343 24.83 8.25 7.03
C ARG A 343 24.44 7.76 5.63
N PRO A 344 25.19 6.85 4.97
CA PRO A 344 24.77 6.33 3.67
C PRO A 344 23.44 5.56 3.74
N VAL A 345 23.23 4.77 4.79
CA VAL A 345 21.98 4.01 4.97
C VAL A 345 20.79 4.95 5.17
N GLN A 346 20.93 5.94 6.06
CA GLN A 346 19.88 6.95 6.29
C GLN A 346 19.56 7.73 5.00
N LEU A 347 20.57 8.16 4.23
CA LEU A 347 20.36 8.86 2.97
C LEU A 347 19.53 8.02 1.98
N TYR A 348 19.78 6.71 1.90
CA TYR A 348 19.02 5.82 1.02
C TYR A 348 17.61 5.55 1.55
N MET A 349 17.44 5.47 2.88
CA MET A 349 16.11 5.35 3.49
C MET A 349 15.24 6.59 3.21
N ASP A 350 15.83 7.77 3.16
CA ASP A 350 15.14 9.04 2.85
C ASP A 350 14.74 9.19 1.36
N GLY A 351 15.10 8.22 0.50
CA GLY A 351 14.78 8.24 -0.93
C GLY A 351 13.28 8.08 -1.25
N VAL A 352 12.43 7.89 -0.25
CA VAL A 352 10.98 7.68 -0.42
C VAL A 352 10.16 8.66 0.41
N ILE A 353 9.00 9.04 -0.13
CA ILE A 353 8.00 9.89 0.52
C ILE A 353 6.94 9.00 1.13
N ARG A 354 6.56 9.25 2.37
CA ARG A 354 5.44 8.59 3.04
C ARG A 354 4.13 9.20 2.58
N GLN A 355 3.18 8.35 2.23
CA GLN A 355 1.85 8.74 1.78
C GLN A 355 0.84 8.34 2.88
N PRO A 356 0.41 9.26 3.75
CA PRO A 356 -0.60 8.96 4.75
C PRO A 356 -1.91 8.58 4.06
N SER A 357 -2.63 7.61 4.62
CA SER A 357 -3.93 7.17 4.13
C SER A 357 -4.78 6.63 5.26
N MET A 358 -6.05 6.95 5.22
CA MET A 358 -7.07 6.49 6.15
C MET A 358 -8.29 5.98 5.40
N ARG A 359 -9.05 5.10 6.04
CA ARG A 359 -10.29 4.55 5.50
C ARG A 359 -11.37 4.52 6.55
N VAL A 360 -12.61 4.83 6.15
CA VAL A 360 -13.80 4.65 6.97
C VAL A 360 -14.76 3.71 6.25
N MET A 361 -15.18 2.67 6.94
CA MET A 361 -16.04 1.62 6.41
C MET A 361 -17.35 1.57 7.18
N LEU A 362 -18.45 1.51 6.45
CA LEU A 362 -19.80 1.40 7.00
C LEU A 362 -20.51 0.17 6.45
N PHE A 363 -21.34 -0.46 7.28
CA PHE A 363 -22.21 -1.55 6.87
C PHE A 363 -23.66 -1.18 7.15
N PHE A 364 -24.56 -1.55 6.24
CA PHE A 364 -25.97 -1.18 6.28
C PHE A 364 -26.85 -2.43 6.08
N ASP A 365 -28.12 -2.36 6.53
CA ASP A 365 -29.12 -3.41 6.29
C ASP A 365 -29.64 -3.44 4.85
N SER A 366 -29.36 -2.39 4.06
CA SER A 366 -29.84 -2.27 2.69
C SER A 366 -28.93 -1.40 1.84
N PRO A 367 -28.90 -1.63 0.51
CA PRO A 367 -28.12 -0.81 -0.44
C PRO A 367 -28.87 0.50 -0.77
N TRP A 368 -29.01 1.39 0.20
CA TRP A 368 -29.75 2.65 0.10
C TRP A 368 -29.29 3.54 -1.06
N TRP A 369 -28.03 3.44 -1.47
CA TRP A 369 -27.44 4.21 -2.58
C TRP A 369 -27.99 3.87 -3.96
N GLU A 370 -28.67 2.75 -4.12
CA GLU A 370 -29.29 2.36 -5.40
C GLU A 370 -30.57 3.15 -5.68
N THR A 371 -31.18 3.76 -4.67
CA THR A 371 -32.47 4.48 -4.76
C THR A 371 -32.37 5.97 -4.45
N CYS A 372 -31.17 6.49 -4.17
CA CYS A 372 -30.98 7.91 -3.91
C CYS A 372 -31.08 8.76 -5.19
N PRO A 373 -31.25 10.09 -5.07
CA PRO A 373 -31.37 10.99 -6.24
C PRO A 373 -30.16 11.02 -7.17
N TYR A 374 -28.95 10.86 -6.62
CA TYR A 374 -27.69 10.78 -7.36
C TYR A 374 -27.01 9.43 -7.08
N PRO A 375 -27.51 8.31 -7.65
CA PRO A 375 -26.93 7.00 -7.40
C PRO A 375 -25.52 6.90 -7.99
N PRO A 376 -24.63 6.09 -7.39
CA PRO A 376 -23.38 5.75 -8.02
C PRO A 376 -23.65 4.95 -9.31
N ASP A 377 -22.84 5.15 -10.34
CA ASP A 377 -22.86 4.23 -11.47
C ASP A 377 -22.07 2.97 -11.12
N LEU A 378 -22.77 1.88 -10.88
CA LEU A 378 -22.21 0.56 -10.59
C LEU A 378 -22.18 -0.34 -11.83
N THR A 379 -22.25 0.27 -13.04
CA THR A 379 -22.12 -0.45 -14.29
C THR A 379 -20.67 -0.36 -14.81
N SER A 380 -20.19 -1.43 -15.40
CA SER A 380 -18.90 -1.48 -16.09
C SER A 380 -19.07 -2.38 -17.31
N ASP A 381 -19.63 -1.83 -18.39
CA ASP A 381 -19.81 -2.52 -19.68
C ASP A 381 -20.38 -3.96 -19.57
N GLY A 382 -21.30 -4.18 -18.60
CA GLY A 382 -21.91 -5.48 -18.34
C GLY A 382 -21.06 -6.44 -17.52
N LEU A 383 -19.94 -5.99 -16.96
CA LEU A 383 -19.12 -6.81 -16.08
C LEU A 383 -19.75 -6.89 -14.67
N PRO A 384 -19.71 -8.05 -14.01
CA PRO A 384 -20.19 -8.20 -12.65
C PRO A 384 -19.24 -7.52 -11.64
N ASN A 385 -19.73 -7.29 -10.43
CA ASN A 385 -18.96 -6.79 -9.30
C ASN A 385 -18.28 -5.42 -9.58
N THR A 386 -19.07 -4.43 -9.94
CA THR A 386 -18.59 -3.04 -10.08
C THR A 386 -18.73 -2.32 -8.75
N PHE A 387 -17.63 -1.79 -8.24
CA PHE A 387 -17.52 -1.21 -6.89
C PHE A 387 -17.59 0.33 -6.86
N GLY A 388 -17.70 0.99 -7.97
CA GLY A 388 -17.56 2.44 -8.11
C GLY A 388 -16.18 2.78 -8.72
N PRO A 389 -15.49 3.88 -8.33
CA PRO A 389 -15.82 4.78 -7.22
C PRO A 389 -16.81 5.90 -7.57
N THR A 390 -17.39 6.52 -6.53
CA THR A 390 -17.80 7.92 -6.56
C THR A 390 -16.61 8.75 -6.10
N ILE A 391 -16.33 9.87 -6.77
CA ILE A 391 -15.15 10.72 -6.51
C ILE A 391 -15.62 12.10 -6.06
N THR A 392 -14.97 12.63 -5.02
CA THR A 392 -15.35 13.92 -4.43
C THR A 392 -14.14 14.77 -4.06
N ASP A 393 -14.34 16.09 -4.01
CA ASP A 393 -13.44 17.05 -3.36
C ASP A 393 -13.68 17.18 -1.85
N LEU A 394 -14.65 16.43 -1.32
CA LEU A 394 -14.91 16.34 0.12
C LEU A 394 -13.88 15.43 0.83
N PRO A 395 -13.81 15.44 2.16
CA PRO A 395 -12.96 14.52 2.93
C PRO A 395 -13.20 13.03 2.68
N LEU A 396 -14.33 12.64 2.09
CA LEU A 396 -14.57 11.26 1.65
C LEU A 396 -13.60 10.81 0.55
N ARG A 397 -13.18 11.69 -0.30
CA ARG A 397 -12.35 11.49 -1.50
C ARG A 397 -12.94 10.47 -2.47
N GLN A 398 -12.87 9.18 -2.16
CA GLN A 398 -13.43 8.10 -2.95
C GLN A 398 -14.36 7.23 -2.11
N VAL A 399 -15.50 6.88 -2.67
CA VAL A 399 -16.47 5.95 -2.06
C VAL A 399 -16.58 4.72 -2.94
N TYR A 400 -16.39 3.53 -2.35
CA TYR A 400 -16.56 2.24 -3.04
C TYR A 400 -17.70 1.44 -2.40
N TYR A 401 -18.55 0.86 -3.24
CA TYR A 401 -19.76 0.15 -2.83
C TYR A 401 -19.55 -1.35 -2.95
N PHE A 402 -19.14 -1.98 -1.85
CA PHE A 402 -18.89 -3.41 -1.81
C PHE A 402 -20.19 -4.23 -1.83
N GLY A 403 -21.31 -3.65 -1.37
CA GLY A 403 -22.60 -4.28 -1.39
C GLY A 403 -22.67 -5.56 -0.57
N ASP A 404 -23.48 -6.53 -1.03
CA ASP A 404 -23.48 -7.88 -0.51
C ASP A 404 -22.45 -8.72 -1.28
N ASN A 405 -21.38 -9.07 -0.60
CA ASN A 405 -20.36 -9.98 -1.09
C ASN A 405 -20.15 -11.17 -0.13
N SER A 406 -21.15 -11.42 0.74
CA SER A 406 -21.23 -12.62 1.56
C SER A 406 -21.41 -13.87 0.68
N ASP A 407 -20.99 -15.02 1.17
CA ASP A 407 -21.15 -16.30 0.43
C ASP A 407 -22.52 -16.93 0.74
N GLY A 408 -23.60 -16.24 0.26
CA GLY A 408 -24.97 -16.73 0.36
C GLY A 408 -25.62 -16.59 1.74
N ASN A 409 -25.21 -15.61 2.53
CA ASN A 409 -25.89 -15.27 3.79
C ASN A 409 -27.32 -14.78 3.50
N PRO A 410 -28.38 -15.34 4.10
CA PRO A 410 -29.76 -14.92 3.86
C PRO A 410 -30.09 -13.51 4.41
N ASN A 411 -29.27 -12.96 5.30
CA ASN A 411 -29.42 -11.64 5.89
C ASN A 411 -28.05 -10.91 5.85
N PRO A 412 -27.55 -10.58 4.64
CA PRO A 412 -26.25 -9.93 4.53
C PRO A 412 -26.33 -8.49 4.97
N ALA A 413 -25.23 -7.98 5.52
CA ALA A 413 -24.99 -6.55 5.57
C ALA A 413 -24.42 -6.07 4.23
N TYR A 414 -24.63 -4.79 3.92
CA TYR A 414 -24.13 -4.17 2.68
C TYR A 414 -22.96 -3.25 2.99
N GLY A 415 -21.77 -3.61 2.54
CA GLY A 415 -20.53 -2.92 2.85
C GLY A 415 -20.29 -1.69 1.94
N VAL A 416 -19.82 -0.61 2.53
CA VAL A 416 -19.36 0.60 1.84
C VAL A 416 -18.01 1.03 2.41
N LEU A 417 -17.00 1.17 1.57
CA LEU A 417 -15.81 1.95 1.88
C LEU A 417 -16.21 3.41 1.68
N ALA A 418 -16.66 4.04 2.75
CA ALA A 418 -17.32 5.35 2.70
C ALA A 418 -16.34 6.51 2.58
N SER A 419 -15.11 6.36 3.07
CA SER A 419 -14.00 7.26 2.81
C SER A 419 -12.75 6.46 2.51
N TYR A 420 -12.16 6.76 1.38
CA TYR A 420 -10.81 6.34 1.03
C TYR A 420 -10.01 7.60 0.68
N ASP A 421 -9.27 8.06 1.65
CA ASP A 421 -8.60 9.34 1.59
C ASP A 421 -7.08 9.23 1.74
N ASP A 422 -6.43 10.33 1.44
CA ASP A 422 -5.00 10.46 1.54
C ASP A 422 -4.57 11.90 1.92
N MET A 423 -3.34 12.04 2.33
CA MET A 423 -2.67 13.31 2.56
C MET A 423 -3.38 14.20 3.60
N GLN A 424 -3.82 15.39 3.21
CA GLN A 424 -4.42 16.38 4.11
C GLN A 424 -5.76 15.93 4.71
N TYR A 425 -6.52 15.09 4.01
CA TYR A 425 -7.82 14.62 4.49
C TYR A 425 -7.71 13.57 5.60
N VAL A 426 -6.57 12.90 5.70
CA VAL A 426 -6.27 12.01 6.84
C VAL A 426 -6.38 12.78 8.15
N GLN A 427 -5.82 13.99 8.24
CA GLN A 427 -5.89 14.80 9.45
C GLN A 427 -7.33 15.21 9.80
N PHE A 428 -8.18 15.42 8.80
CA PHE A 428 -9.60 15.71 9.03
C PHE A 428 -10.28 14.56 9.79
N TRP A 429 -10.04 13.31 9.37
CA TRP A 429 -10.63 12.15 10.04
C TRP A 429 -9.98 11.82 11.37
N GLN A 430 -8.68 12.05 11.52
CA GLN A 430 -7.95 11.84 12.77
C GLN A 430 -8.51 12.70 13.93
N GLU A 431 -9.01 13.89 13.66
CA GLU A 431 -9.67 14.72 14.67
C GLU A 431 -10.99 14.12 15.16
N LEU A 432 -11.60 13.23 14.36
CA LEU A 432 -12.87 12.56 14.68
C LEU A 432 -12.67 11.16 15.29
N GLU A 433 -11.45 10.70 15.49
CA GLU A 433 -11.17 9.43 16.18
C GLU A 433 -11.58 9.47 17.65
N LEU A 434 -11.51 10.64 18.26
CA LEU A 434 -11.91 10.85 19.65
C LEU A 434 -13.29 11.50 19.73
N HIS A 435 -14.06 11.10 20.74
CA HIS A 435 -15.30 11.81 21.07
C HIS A 435 -15.00 13.24 21.54
N VAL A 436 -15.94 14.17 21.33
CA VAL A 436 -15.78 15.60 21.67
C VAL A 436 -15.43 15.87 23.16
N ASP A 437 -15.77 14.95 24.04
CA ASP A 437 -15.47 15.03 25.47
C ASP A 437 -14.15 14.33 25.86
N GLU A 438 -13.50 13.68 24.91
CA GLU A 438 -12.24 12.96 25.10
C GLU A 438 -11.04 13.87 24.80
N ARG A 439 -9.92 13.56 25.41
CA ARG A 439 -8.64 14.22 25.14
C ARG A 439 -7.61 13.18 24.77
N ARG A 440 -6.76 13.51 23.82
CA ARG A 440 -5.56 12.69 23.58
C ARG A 440 -4.74 12.66 24.87
N THR A 441 -4.67 11.49 25.46
CA THR A 441 -3.76 11.20 26.58
C THR A 441 -2.44 10.67 26.00
N ILE A 442 -1.40 10.66 26.82
CA ILE A 442 -0.19 9.91 26.47
C ILE A 442 -0.65 8.47 26.18
N PRO A 443 -0.29 7.88 25.03
CA PRO A 443 -0.72 6.53 24.71
C PRO A 443 -0.43 5.60 25.86
N LEU A 444 -1.46 4.97 26.38
CA LEU A 444 -1.32 3.87 27.32
C LEU A 444 -0.91 2.63 26.53
N GLU A 445 -0.33 1.66 27.17
CA GLU A 445 0.11 0.38 26.57
C GLU A 445 -0.99 -0.28 25.72
N GLU A 446 -2.25 -0.07 26.06
CA GLU A 446 -3.44 -0.58 25.38
C GLU A 446 -3.65 0.05 23.98
N ASP A 447 -3.24 1.30 23.77
CA ASP A 447 -3.45 2.01 22.50
C ASP A 447 -2.56 1.49 21.37
N TYR A 448 -1.41 0.90 21.69
CA TYR A 448 -0.54 0.29 20.68
C TYR A 448 -1.08 -1.00 20.08
N GLN A 449 -1.99 -1.69 20.74
CA GLN A 449 -2.63 -2.90 20.21
C GLN A 449 -3.68 -2.57 19.16
N VAL A 450 -4.27 -1.39 19.21
CA VAL A 450 -5.31 -0.92 18.28
C VAL A 450 -4.75 -0.55 16.91
N LEU A 451 -3.48 -0.13 16.82
CA LEU A 451 -2.84 0.38 15.59
C LEU A 451 -2.73 -0.64 14.43
N HIS A 452 -3.02 -1.91 14.67
CA HIS A 452 -2.86 -2.97 13.66
C HIS A 452 -4.18 -3.49 13.10
N ALA A 453 -5.32 -2.93 13.51
CA ALA A 453 -6.63 -3.42 13.13
C ALA A 453 -7.63 -2.26 13.00
N PRO A 454 -8.68 -2.42 12.18
CA PRO A 454 -9.75 -1.45 12.13
C PRO A 454 -10.35 -1.22 13.52
N ALA A 455 -10.51 0.04 13.89
CA ALA A 455 -11.11 0.46 15.15
C ALA A 455 -12.58 0.85 14.94
N PRO A 456 -13.45 0.70 15.96
CA PRO A 456 -14.82 1.18 15.88
C PRO A 456 -14.87 2.70 15.66
N ALA A 457 -15.64 3.15 14.67
CA ALA A 457 -15.90 4.57 14.47
C ALA A 457 -16.87 5.10 15.53
N ASN A 458 -16.56 6.23 16.13
CA ASN A 458 -17.46 6.85 17.09
C ASN A 458 -18.63 7.58 16.41
N GLU A 459 -19.64 7.97 17.20
CA GLU A 459 -20.84 8.66 16.73
C GLU A 459 -20.54 9.93 15.92
N THR A 460 -19.53 10.71 16.30
CA THR A 460 -19.17 11.95 15.61
C THR A 460 -18.63 11.67 14.21
N MET A 461 -17.76 10.68 14.07
CA MET A 461 -17.23 10.24 12.79
C MET A 461 -18.34 9.70 11.89
N ILE A 462 -19.20 8.81 12.41
CA ILE A 462 -20.34 8.26 11.67
C ILE A 462 -21.23 9.37 11.13
N ARG A 463 -21.64 10.32 11.98
CA ARG A 463 -22.50 11.44 11.59
C ARG A 463 -21.84 12.32 10.52
N MET A 464 -20.54 12.55 10.63
CA MET A 464 -19.80 13.31 9.61
C MET A 464 -19.81 12.59 8.26
N VAL A 465 -19.56 11.29 8.25
CA VAL A 465 -19.64 10.47 7.01
C VAL A 465 -21.04 10.52 6.41
N LEU A 466 -22.09 10.33 7.21
CA LEU A 466 -23.48 10.38 6.73
C LEU A 466 -23.84 11.76 6.16
N LEU A 467 -23.37 12.85 6.77
CA LEU A 467 -23.56 14.21 6.29
C LEU A 467 -22.87 14.42 4.93
N GLU A 468 -21.64 13.95 4.77
CA GLU A 468 -20.90 14.06 3.52
C GLU A 468 -21.53 13.18 2.41
N LEU A 469 -21.94 11.94 2.75
CA LEU A 469 -22.67 11.07 1.82
C LEU A 469 -24.02 11.68 1.38
N ALA A 470 -24.71 12.42 2.29
CA ALA A 470 -25.94 13.11 1.94
C ALA A 470 -25.71 14.25 0.94
N LYS A 471 -24.62 15.01 1.06
CA LYS A 471 -24.23 16.00 0.03
C LYS A 471 -24.07 15.34 -1.33
N VAL A 472 -23.38 14.20 -1.37
CA VAL A 472 -23.04 13.49 -2.60
C VAL A 472 -24.28 12.84 -3.24
N HIS A 473 -25.14 12.18 -2.46
CA HIS A 473 -26.21 11.33 -3.00
C HIS A 473 -27.60 11.97 -2.96
N TYR A 474 -27.81 12.98 -2.11
CA TYR A 474 -29.08 13.69 -1.97
C TYR A 474 -28.99 15.18 -2.34
N GLY A 475 -27.78 15.74 -2.43
CA GLY A 475 -27.56 17.15 -2.78
C GLY A 475 -27.72 18.12 -1.60
N ASP A 476 -28.14 17.64 -0.43
CA ASP A 476 -28.33 18.46 0.76
C ASP A 476 -27.81 17.72 2.00
N PRO A 477 -26.90 18.29 2.79
CA PRO A 477 -26.44 17.69 4.04
C PRO A 477 -27.56 17.48 5.06
N ASN A 478 -28.64 18.29 5.01
CA ASN A 478 -29.78 18.11 5.89
C ASN A 478 -30.56 16.81 5.60
N ASP A 479 -30.32 16.18 4.46
CA ASP A 479 -30.94 14.91 4.09
C ASP A 479 -30.19 13.69 4.64
N ALA A 480 -29.20 13.86 5.50
CA ALA A 480 -28.47 12.76 6.15
C ALA A 480 -29.39 11.76 6.89
N TYR A 481 -30.53 12.20 7.39
CA TYR A 481 -31.53 11.35 8.02
C TYR A 481 -32.20 10.35 7.06
N LYS A 482 -32.08 10.54 5.74
CA LYS A 482 -32.60 9.63 4.70
C LYS A 482 -31.68 8.43 4.49
N ILE A 483 -30.42 8.55 4.91
CA ILE A 483 -29.48 7.45 4.89
C ILE A 483 -29.70 6.61 6.16
N PRO A 484 -29.93 5.30 6.05
CA PRO A 484 -30.04 4.44 7.24
C PRO A 484 -28.81 4.60 8.15
N TYR A 485 -29.01 4.50 9.46
CA TYR A 485 -27.87 4.45 10.36
C TYR A 485 -27.12 3.11 10.16
N PRO A 486 -25.78 3.11 10.05
CA PRO A 486 -25.05 1.88 9.81
C PRO A 486 -25.18 0.88 10.96
N VAL A 487 -25.26 -0.39 10.64
CA VAL A 487 -25.30 -1.49 11.64
C VAL A 487 -23.92 -1.72 12.24
N SER A 488 -22.85 -1.46 11.46
CA SER A 488 -21.47 -1.50 11.91
C SER A 488 -20.68 -0.40 11.21
N ALA A 489 -19.70 0.18 11.93
CA ALA A 489 -18.85 1.24 11.41
C ALA A 489 -17.45 1.14 12.03
N VAL A 490 -16.43 1.10 11.17
CA VAL A 490 -15.04 1.04 11.60
C VAL A 490 -14.17 1.95 10.74
N TYR A 491 -12.99 2.31 11.25
CA TYR A 491 -11.98 3.03 10.49
C TYR A 491 -10.61 2.35 10.61
N ASN A 492 -9.71 2.63 9.67
CA ASN A 492 -8.35 2.15 9.70
C ASN A 492 -7.39 3.25 9.23
N ASP A 493 -6.49 3.69 10.11
CA ASP A 493 -5.48 4.70 9.83
C ASP A 493 -4.09 4.07 9.74
N PHE A 494 -3.48 4.17 8.57
CA PHE A 494 -2.12 3.70 8.32
C PHE A 494 -1.05 4.77 8.54
N SER A 495 -1.42 5.99 8.91
CA SER A 495 -0.49 7.12 9.04
C SER A 495 0.32 7.09 10.32
N PHE A 496 -0.12 6.32 11.32
CA PHE A 496 0.59 6.13 12.59
C PHE A 496 1.57 4.95 12.53
N ASN A 497 2.43 4.90 13.54
CA ASN A 497 3.29 3.75 13.77
C ASN A 497 2.43 2.48 14.02
N PRO A 498 2.85 1.33 13.52
CA PRO A 498 4.17 1.04 12.92
C PRO A 498 4.27 1.35 11.42
N PHE A 499 3.17 1.66 10.75
CA PHE A 499 3.15 1.82 9.30
C PHE A 499 3.69 3.17 8.86
N GLY A 500 3.21 4.25 9.49
CA GLY A 500 3.59 5.63 9.20
C GLY A 500 3.18 6.12 7.82
N ALA A 501 2.51 5.27 7.04
CA ALA A 501 2.00 5.55 5.70
C ALA A 501 1.11 4.42 5.19
N GLY A 502 0.12 4.74 4.35
CA GLY A 502 -0.61 3.74 3.57
C GLY A 502 0.29 3.11 2.50
N TYR A 503 1.11 3.92 1.85
CA TYR A 503 2.08 3.50 0.83
C TYR A 503 3.21 4.54 0.68
N HIS A 504 4.13 4.31 -0.26
CA HIS A 504 5.29 5.17 -0.48
C HIS A 504 5.39 5.59 -1.95
N ALA A 505 6.11 6.68 -2.20
CA ALA A 505 6.48 7.15 -3.52
C ALA A 505 7.95 7.57 -3.53
N TRP A 506 8.60 7.55 -4.69
CA TRP A 506 9.99 7.98 -4.83
C TRP A 506 10.11 9.50 -4.70
N ALA A 507 11.09 9.95 -3.92
CA ALA A 507 11.42 11.36 -3.82
C ALA A 507 12.20 11.84 -5.07
N ALA A 508 12.02 13.12 -5.43
CA ALA A 508 12.85 13.76 -6.45
C ALA A 508 14.32 13.84 -5.99
N HIS A 509 15.24 13.96 -6.94
CA HIS A 509 16.69 14.03 -6.73
C HIS A 509 17.38 12.76 -6.24
N TYR A 510 16.69 11.63 -6.24
CA TYR A 510 17.29 10.32 -5.97
C TYR A 510 17.40 9.50 -7.26
N ASP A 511 18.53 8.81 -7.41
CA ASP A 511 18.65 7.74 -8.40
C ASP A 511 17.86 6.52 -7.91
N ILE A 512 16.65 6.38 -8.44
CA ILE A 512 15.70 5.33 -8.04
C ILE A 512 16.34 3.94 -8.19
N CYS A 513 17.06 3.71 -9.29
CA CYS A 513 17.66 2.42 -9.57
C CYS A 513 18.78 2.09 -8.59
N ASP A 514 19.64 3.07 -8.29
CA ASP A 514 20.72 2.91 -7.31
C ASP A 514 20.16 2.65 -5.91
N VAL A 515 19.15 3.42 -5.48
CA VAL A 515 18.51 3.21 -4.18
C VAL A 515 17.89 1.83 -4.10
N MET A 516 17.07 1.43 -5.09
CA MET A 516 16.43 0.10 -5.10
C MET A 516 17.45 -1.04 -4.98
N GLN A 517 18.55 -0.95 -5.70
CA GLN A 517 19.56 -2.01 -5.70
C GLN A 517 20.31 -2.11 -4.39
N ARG A 518 20.72 -0.97 -3.84
CA ARG A 518 21.70 -0.97 -2.75
C ARG A 518 21.07 -1.01 -1.37
N ILE A 519 19.88 -0.41 -1.17
CA ILE A 519 19.21 -0.40 0.13
C ILE A 519 18.80 -1.80 0.59
N ARG A 520 18.62 -2.75 -0.34
CA ARG A 520 18.29 -4.15 -0.02
C ARG A 520 19.31 -4.81 0.90
N GLN A 521 20.59 -4.40 0.83
CA GLN A 521 21.65 -4.86 1.72
C GLN A 521 22.39 -3.65 2.32
N PRO A 522 21.89 -3.08 3.43
CA PRO A 522 22.42 -1.85 3.99
C PRO A 522 23.89 -1.93 4.40
N THR A 523 24.41 -3.12 4.72
CA THR A 523 25.85 -3.31 4.99
C THR A 523 26.73 -3.02 3.79
N GLY A 524 26.23 -3.20 2.57
CA GLY A 524 26.95 -2.85 1.33
C GLY A 524 27.03 -1.36 1.05
N LEU A 525 26.31 -0.52 1.80
CA LEU A 525 26.37 0.95 1.71
C LEU A 525 27.49 1.56 2.57
N VAL A 526 28.05 0.80 3.50
CA VAL A 526 28.98 1.32 4.52
C VAL A 526 30.38 0.75 4.28
N ASP A 527 31.32 1.62 3.97
CA ASP A 527 32.71 1.24 3.73
C ASP A 527 33.33 0.56 4.95
N GLY A 528 33.89 -0.61 4.73
CA GLY A 528 34.53 -1.40 5.79
C GLY A 528 33.54 -2.12 6.74
N ALA A 529 32.24 -2.04 6.51
CA ALA A 529 31.30 -2.84 7.27
C ALA A 529 31.52 -4.36 7.01
N PRO A 530 31.41 -5.22 8.04
CA PRO A 530 31.50 -6.65 7.83
C PRO A 530 30.31 -7.11 6.97
N ALA A 531 30.57 -8.08 6.08
CA ALA A 531 29.51 -8.71 5.30
C ALA A 531 28.53 -9.42 6.24
N ALA A 532 27.24 -9.13 6.10
CA ALA A 532 26.18 -9.76 6.87
C ALA A 532 24.95 -9.95 6.01
N ASN A 533 24.18 -11.01 6.27
CA ASN A 533 22.92 -11.29 5.59
C ASN A 533 21.78 -10.50 6.26
N LEU A 534 21.91 -9.18 6.25
CA LEU A 534 20.92 -8.22 6.73
C LEU A 534 20.28 -7.53 5.52
N PHE A 535 18.98 -7.70 5.36
CA PHE A 535 18.25 -7.23 4.18
C PHE A 535 17.04 -6.39 4.54
N ILE A 536 16.79 -5.32 3.77
CA ILE A 536 15.55 -4.53 3.80
C ILE A 536 14.70 -4.96 2.61
N ILE A 537 13.46 -5.38 2.87
CA ILE A 537 12.48 -5.81 1.86
C ILE A 537 11.12 -5.18 2.15
N GLY A 538 10.33 -4.92 1.13
CA GLY A 538 9.01 -4.29 1.24
C GLY A 538 8.69 -3.44 0.02
N GLU A 539 7.47 -2.95 -0.10
CA GLU A 539 7.03 -2.18 -1.27
C GLU A 539 7.72 -0.81 -1.40
N ALA A 540 8.15 -0.21 -0.28
CA ALA A 540 8.65 1.16 -0.26
C ALA A 540 9.84 1.41 -1.20
N TYR A 541 10.75 0.45 -1.31
CA TYR A 541 11.95 0.55 -2.15
C TYR A 541 11.86 -0.33 -3.39
N SER A 542 10.69 -0.37 -4.00
CA SER A 542 10.40 -1.20 -5.16
C SER A 542 10.01 -0.39 -6.38
N ASN A 543 9.91 -1.08 -7.51
CA ASN A 543 9.37 -0.54 -8.75
C ASN A 543 7.84 -0.33 -8.67
N ASP A 544 7.16 -1.17 -7.88
CA ASP A 544 5.71 -1.17 -7.72
C ASP A 544 5.34 -0.71 -6.30
N GLN A 545 5.69 0.53 -5.98
CA GLN A 545 5.25 1.14 -4.72
C GLN A 545 3.73 1.16 -4.65
N ALA A 546 3.15 1.09 -3.46
CA ALA A 546 1.72 0.96 -3.19
C ALA A 546 1.10 -0.41 -3.54
N TRP A 547 1.86 -1.36 -4.09
CA TRP A 547 1.38 -2.67 -4.50
C TRP A 547 2.06 -3.83 -3.77
N VAL A 548 1.31 -4.93 -3.63
CA VAL A 548 1.86 -6.21 -3.12
C VAL A 548 2.99 -6.72 -4.03
N GLU A 549 2.89 -6.44 -5.34
CA GLU A 549 3.92 -6.81 -6.31
C GLU A 549 5.29 -6.26 -5.90
N GLY A 550 5.37 -5.00 -5.49
CA GLY A 550 6.62 -4.40 -5.04
C GLY A 550 7.22 -5.11 -3.81
N ALA A 551 6.37 -5.49 -2.87
CA ALA A 551 6.79 -6.26 -1.70
C ALA A 551 7.35 -7.64 -2.10
N PHE A 552 6.73 -8.32 -3.07
CA PHE A 552 7.21 -9.60 -3.57
C PHE A 552 8.48 -9.45 -4.40
N CYS A 553 8.57 -8.42 -5.26
CA CYS A 553 9.75 -8.17 -6.08
C CYS A 553 11.01 -7.93 -5.25
N THR A 554 10.92 -7.11 -4.21
CA THR A 554 12.07 -6.86 -3.32
C THR A 554 12.50 -8.13 -2.58
N ALA A 555 11.55 -8.91 -2.07
CA ALA A 555 11.82 -10.19 -1.41
C ALA A 555 12.45 -11.21 -2.37
N GLU A 556 11.84 -11.40 -3.55
CA GLU A 556 12.33 -12.35 -4.56
C GLU A 556 13.74 -11.97 -5.05
N SER A 557 14.00 -10.67 -5.26
CA SER A 557 15.32 -10.20 -5.68
C SER A 557 16.43 -10.52 -4.67
N VAL A 558 16.13 -10.39 -3.36
CA VAL A 558 17.08 -10.78 -2.31
C VAL A 558 17.33 -12.29 -2.33
N LEU A 559 16.29 -13.09 -2.47
CA LEU A 559 16.41 -14.55 -2.50
C LEU A 559 17.19 -15.04 -3.74
N VAL A 560 17.03 -14.39 -4.88
CA VAL A 560 17.77 -14.71 -6.11
C VAL A 560 19.23 -14.27 -6.00
N ASP A 561 19.46 -13.00 -5.68
CA ASP A 561 20.78 -12.38 -5.77
C ASP A 561 21.74 -12.84 -4.64
N TYR A 562 21.23 -13.03 -3.43
CA TYR A 562 22.06 -13.34 -2.26
C TYR A 562 21.97 -14.80 -1.79
N TYR A 563 20.89 -15.49 -2.12
CA TYR A 563 20.72 -16.90 -1.73
C TYR A 563 20.80 -17.86 -2.92
N GLY A 564 20.93 -17.35 -4.15
CA GLY A 564 21.07 -18.16 -5.37
C GLY A 564 19.82 -18.99 -5.70
N MET A 565 18.65 -18.54 -5.26
CA MET A 565 17.39 -19.22 -5.56
C MET A 565 16.96 -18.95 -7.00
N THR A 566 16.30 -19.93 -7.62
CA THR A 566 15.68 -19.73 -8.94
C THR A 566 14.39 -18.93 -8.76
N THR A 567 14.24 -17.83 -9.50
CA THR A 567 13.02 -17.03 -9.50
C THR A 567 11.85 -17.81 -10.09
N ILE A 568 10.62 -17.46 -9.61
CA ILE A 568 9.38 -17.96 -10.22
C ILE A 568 8.88 -17.06 -11.36
N ALA A 569 9.45 -15.85 -11.51
CA ALA A 569 9.08 -14.89 -12.54
C ALA A 569 9.90 -15.08 -13.83
N ASP A 570 9.32 -14.71 -14.97
CA ASP A 570 10.09 -14.48 -16.19
C ASP A 570 10.69 -13.08 -16.16
N THR A 571 12.01 -13.00 -15.99
CA THR A 571 12.72 -11.73 -15.83
C THR A 571 13.21 -11.13 -17.15
N THR A 572 12.92 -11.73 -18.30
CA THR A 572 13.43 -11.27 -19.60
C THR A 572 13.06 -9.81 -19.91
N ASN A 573 11.78 -9.45 -19.66
CA ASN A 573 11.27 -8.08 -19.81
C ASN A 573 10.69 -7.51 -18.50
N TYR A 574 10.91 -8.24 -17.40
CA TYR A 574 10.36 -7.94 -16.10
C TYR A 574 11.45 -8.03 -15.02
N PRO A 575 12.42 -7.11 -14.99
CA PRO A 575 13.39 -7.08 -13.91
C PRO A 575 12.68 -6.90 -12.55
N LEU A 576 13.05 -7.72 -11.57
CA LEU A 576 12.48 -7.63 -10.22
C LEU A 576 12.79 -6.28 -9.58
N ILE A 577 14.00 -5.82 -9.80
CA ILE A 577 14.54 -4.52 -9.36
C ILE A 577 15.23 -3.87 -10.56
N CYS A 578 15.03 -2.57 -10.73
CA CYS A 578 15.74 -1.84 -11.78
C CYS A 578 17.25 -1.89 -11.54
N ALA A 579 17.99 -2.27 -12.56
CA ALA A 579 19.44 -2.32 -12.48
C ALA A 579 20.05 -0.92 -12.66
N CYS A 580 21.03 -0.58 -11.82
CA CYS A 580 21.92 0.54 -12.08
C CYS A 580 22.77 0.26 -13.33
N LYS A 581 23.09 1.31 -14.08
CA LYS A 581 24.07 1.24 -15.17
C LYS A 581 25.50 1.31 -14.66
#